data_f959d8048529eaaf317bd1a81171448d
#
_entry.id   f959d8048529eaaf317bd1a81171448d
#
_cell.length_a   1.000
_cell.length_b   1.000
_cell.length_c   1.000
_cell.angle_alpha   90.00
_cell.angle_beta   90.00
_cell.angle_gamma   90.00
#
_symmetry.space_group_name_H-M   'P 1'
#
loop_
_entity.id
_entity.type
_entity.pdbx_description
1 polymer ?
#
loop_
_entity_poly.entity_id
_entity_poly.type
_entity_poly.pdbx_seq_one_letter_code
_entity_poly.pdbx_strand_id
1 'polypeptide(L)'
;TECTKSFLEKSRDIISRRINGRRTDELTRGYMQSVAAEAGADAFALMPLFSSVLESAAGIESSGAYLLGEQRLYGICESQAAAKRILSLVALREPMITLTKRFDGNIGTVFGRDSGFRELENNTMIAAKYYGSDRFKGTLCVIGPNRMSYGQIIPSVEYTALRLTEIMTEAQKDMED
;
A
#
# COMPACT_ATOMS: atom_id res chain seq x y z
N THR A 1 -19.11 -30.81 -4.86
CA THR A 1 -19.87 -30.06 -5.88
C THR A 1 -19.16 -30.29 -7.19
N GLU A 2 -19.76 -31.04 -8.10
CA GLU A 2 -19.19 -31.28 -9.45
C GLU A 2 -19.14 -29.93 -10.18
N CYS A 3 -17.94 -29.53 -10.54
CA CYS A 3 -17.72 -28.34 -11.35
C CYS A 3 -18.10 -28.66 -12.79
N THR A 4 -19.33 -28.38 -13.18
CA THR A 4 -19.85 -28.67 -14.51
C THR A 4 -19.15 -27.77 -15.51
N LYS A 5 -18.83 -28.27 -16.73
CA LYS A 5 -18.20 -27.48 -17.81
C LYS A 5 -18.98 -26.18 -18.11
N SER A 6 -20.29 -26.26 -18.06
CA SER A 6 -21.19 -25.09 -18.19
C SER A 6 -20.98 -24.02 -17.10
N PHE A 7 -20.71 -24.42 -15.84
CA PHE A 7 -20.41 -23.51 -14.73
C PHE A 7 -19.08 -22.78 -14.97
N LEU A 8 -18.05 -23.48 -15.44
CA LEU A 8 -16.74 -22.90 -15.71
C LEU A 8 -16.82 -21.89 -16.89
N GLU A 9 -17.53 -22.22 -17.94
CA GLU A 9 -17.73 -21.32 -19.09
C GLU A 9 -18.46 -20.05 -18.68
N LYS A 10 -19.53 -20.18 -17.92
CA LYS A 10 -20.31 -19.07 -17.39
C LYS A 10 -19.51 -18.17 -16.46
N SER A 11 -18.73 -18.79 -15.56
CA SER A 11 -17.85 -18.09 -14.62
C SER A 11 -16.77 -17.30 -15.37
N ARG A 12 -16.14 -17.91 -16.37
CA ARG A 12 -15.14 -17.28 -17.22
C ARG A 12 -15.74 -16.07 -17.96
N ASP A 13 -16.93 -16.21 -18.48
CA ASP A 13 -17.64 -15.18 -19.23
C ASP A 13 -17.97 -13.96 -18.36
N ILE A 14 -18.44 -14.20 -17.14
CA ILE A 14 -18.73 -13.15 -16.16
C ILE A 14 -17.43 -12.42 -15.75
N ILE A 15 -16.37 -13.17 -15.42
CA ILE A 15 -15.07 -12.60 -15.05
C ILE A 15 -14.51 -11.75 -16.19
N SER A 16 -14.53 -12.28 -17.43
CA SER A 16 -14.00 -11.56 -18.59
C SER A 16 -14.74 -10.26 -18.89
N ARG A 17 -16.07 -10.25 -18.74
CA ARG A 17 -16.88 -9.07 -19.05
C ARG A 17 -16.91 -8.04 -17.94
N ARG A 18 -16.83 -8.47 -16.67
CA ARG A 18 -17.10 -7.58 -15.54
C ARG A 18 -15.86 -7.24 -14.70
N ILE A 19 -14.85 -8.08 -14.70
CA ILE A 19 -13.65 -7.91 -13.87
C ILE A 19 -12.45 -7.53 -14.72
N ASN A 20 -12.30 -8.14 -15.90
CA ASN A 20 -11.14 -7.91 -16.74
C ASN A 20 -11.06 -6.45 -17.21
N GLY A 21 -9.88 -5.83 -17.07
CA GLY A 21 -9.65 -4.43 -17.44
C GLY A 21 -10.19 -3.40 -16.43
N ARG A 22 -10.81 -3.83 -15.33
CA ARG A 22 -11.21 -2.91 -14.26
C ARG A 22 -10.07 -2.62 -13.30
N ARG A 23 -10.12 -1.45 -12.71
CA ARG A 23 -9.18 -1.04 -11.67
C ARG A 23 -9.46 -1.78 -10.37
N THR A 24 -8.41 -2.07 -9.60
CA THR A 24 -8.51 -2.75 -8.31
C THR A 24 -9.35 -1.99 -7.28
N ASP A 25 -9.30 -0.65 -7.31
CA ASP A 25 -10.10 0.22 -6.43
C ASP A 25 -11.62 0.18 -6.73
N GLU A 26 -12.01 -0.21 -7.95
CA GLU A 26 -13.41 -0.44 -8.34
C GLU A 26 -13.93 -1.80 -7.88
N LEU A 27 -13.05 -2.77 -7.61
CA LEU A 27 -13.41 -4.13 -7.16
C LEU A 27 -13.80 -4.14 -5.69
N THR A 28 -14.81 -3.40 -5.33
CA THR A 28 -15.34 -3.36 -3.96
C THR A 28 -16.17 -4.60 -3.65
N ARG A 29 -16.36 -4.89 -2.35
CA ARG A 29 -17.21 -6.00 -1.91
C ARG A 29 -18.65 -5.87 -2.48
N GLY A 30 -19.21 -4.66 -2.49
CA GLY A 30 -20.54 -4.40 -3.06
C GLY A 30 -20.58 -4.65 -4.57
N TYR A 31 -19.55 -4.24 -5.30
CA TYR A 31 -19.43 -4.52 -6.73
C TYR A 31 -19.38 -6.03 -7.01
N MET A 32 -18.55 -6.77 -6.27
CA MET A 32 -18.44 -8.23 -6.42
C MET A 32 -19.75 -8.97 -6.08
N GLN A 33 -20.52 -8.46 -5.11
CA GLN A 33 -21.86 -8.98 -4.83
C GLN A 33 -22.82 -8.74 -6.00
N SER A 34 -22.77 -7.56 -6.64
CA SER A 34 -23.60 -7.28 -7.82
C SER A 34 -23.25 -8.18 -9.01
N VAL A 35 -21.97 -8.45 -9.21
CA VAL A 35 -21.48 -9.39 -10.24
C VAL A 35 -21.90 -10.82 -9.92
N ALA A 36 -21.85 -11.24 -8.65
CA ALA A 36 -22.33 -12.55 -8.24
C ALA A 36 -23.84 -12.72 -8.50
N ALA A 37 -24.63 -11.68 -8.27
CA ALA A 37 -26.09 -11.72 -8.53
C ALA A 37 -26.44 -12.02 -9.98
N GLU A 38 -25.61 -11.61 -10.94
CA GLU A 38 -25.79 -11.92 -12.37
C GLU A 38 -25.65 -13.43 -12.68
N ALA A 39 -24.94 -14.16 -11.84
CA ALA A 39 -24.79 -15.61 -11.99
C ALA A 39 -26.06 -16.38 -11.62
N GLY A 40 -27.03 -15.74 -11.00
CA GLY A 40 -28.31 -16.36 -10.62
C GLY A 40 -28.12 -17.50 -9.61
N ALA A 41 -28.58 -18.71 -9.95
CA ALA A 41 -28.48 -19.88 -9.09
C ALA A 41 -27.01 -20.26 -8.73
N ASP A 42 -26.07 -19.91 -9.58
CA ASP A 42 -24.64 -20.21 -9.40
C ASP A 42 -23.92 -19.16 -8.52
N ALA A 43 -24.58 -18.08 -8.10
CA ALA A 43 -23.99 -16.98 -7.35
C ALA A 43 -23.28 -17.45 -6.09
N PHE A 44 -23.87 -18.39 -5.34
CA PHE A 44 -23.27 -18.90 -4.11
C PHE A 44 -21.97 -19.69 -4.35
N ALA A 45 -21.92 -20.43 -5.46
CA ALA A 45 -20.72 -21.19 -5.84
C ALA A 45 -19.56 -20.28 -6.33
N LEU A 46 -19.86 -19.07 -6.82
CA LEU A 46 -18.86 -18.08 -7.25
C LEU A 46 -18.30 -17.24 -6.10
N MET A 47 -18.97 -17.18 -4.95
CA MET A 47 -18.52 -16.34 -3.83
C MET A 47 -17.09 -16.62 -3.34
N PRO A 48 -16.62 -17.88 -3.20
CA PRO A 48 -15.23 -18.15 -2.84
C PRO A 48 -14.22 -17.61 -3.86
N LEU A 49 -14.54 -17.71 -5.14
CA LEU A 49 -13.70 -17.18 -6.22
C LEU A 49 -13.63 -15.65 -6.13
N PHE A 50 -14.75 -14.98 -5.93
CA PHE A 50 -14.80 -13.53 -5.78
C PHE A 50 -14.09 -13.05 -4.51
N SER A 51 -14.19 -13.79 -3.42
CA SER A 51 -13.41 -13.51 -2.19
C SER A 51 -11.92 -13.58 -2.46
N SER A 52 -11.44 -14.61 -3.18
CA SER A 52 -10.02 -14.73 -3.56
C SER A 52 -9.57 -13.60 -4.49
N VAL A 53 -10.43 -13.13 -5.42
CA VAL A 53 -10.13 -11.98 -6.28
C VAL A 53 -10.03 -10.71 -5.44
N LEU A 54 -10.95 -10.48 -4.49
CA LEU A 54 -10.89 -9.34 -3.59
C LEU A 54 -9.65 -9.36 -2.68
N GLU A 55 -9.30 -10.52 -2.13
CA GLU A 55 -8.11 -10.69 -1.30
C GLU A 55 -6.84 -10.45 -2.14
N SER A 56 -6.80 -10.94 -3.38
CA SER A 56 -5.71 -10.69 -4.30
C SER A 56 -5.62 -9.21 -4.70
N ALA A 57 -6.75 -8.56 -5.00
CA ALA A 57 -6.81 -7.14 -5.31
C ALA A 57 -6.37 -6.29 -4.10
N ALA A 58 -6.84 -6.63 -2.90
CA ALA A 58 -6.40 -6.00 -1.66
C ALA A 58 -4.91 -6.28 -1.39
N GLY A 59 -4.40 -7.44 -1.76
CA GLY A 59 -2.98 -7.80 -1.70
C GLY A 59 -2.12 -7.00 -2.70
N ILE A 60 -2.65 -6.66 -3.86
CA ILE A 60 -1.99 -5.77 -4.84
C ILE A 60 -1.97 -4.33 -4.34
N GLU A 61 -3.04 -3.87 -3.69
CA GLU A 61 -3.06 -2.59 -2.98
C GLU A 61 -2.21 -2.62 -1.69
N SER A 62 -2.01 -3.78 -1.10
CA SER A 62 -1.04 -4.03 -0.03
C SER A 62 0.36 -4.28 -0.60
N SER A 63 0.80 -3.44 -1.52
CA SER A 63 2.20 -3.36 -1.89
C SER A 63 3.02 -3.24 -0.61
N GLY A 64 3.89 -4.22 -0.37
CA GLY A 64 4.58 -4.38 0.89
C GLY A 64 5.41 -3.16 1.23
N ALA A 65 5.54 -2.87 2.51
CA ALA A 65 6.54 -1.92 2.97
C ALA A 65 7.92 -2.56 2.78
N TYR A 66 8.76 -1.93 1.95
CA TYR A 66 10.17 -2.28 1.85
C TYR A 66 10.93 -1.51 2.91
N LEU A 67 11.57 -2.22 3.80
CA LEU A 67 12.35 -1.63 4.89
C LEU A 67 13.84 -1.76 4.59
N LEU A 68 14.55 -0.65 4.66
CA LEU A 68 16.00 -0.58 4.47
C LEU A 68 16.65 0.07 5.70
N GLY A 69 17.83 -0.41 6.06
CA GLY A 69 18.60 0.19 7.15
C GLY A 69 18.18 -0.25 8.54
N GLU A 70 17.51 -1.39 8.71
CA GLU A 70 17.13 -1.96 10.01
C GLU A 70 18.30 -2.00 10.99
N GLN A 71 19.49 -2.39 10.54
CA GLN A 71 20.69 -2.46 11.37
C GLN A 71 21.10 -1.10 11.97
N ARG A 72 20.85 0.00 11.23
CA ARG A 72 21.15 1.36 11.70
C ARG A 72 20.20 1.78 12.81
N LEU A 73 18.96 1.28 12.78
CA LEU A 73 17.96 1.57 13.80
C LEU A 73 18.42 1.10 15.18
N TYR A 74 19.08 -0.06 15.25
CA TYR A 74 19.66 -0.56 16.51
C TYR A 74 20.78 0.33 17.09
N GLY A 75 21.46 1.09 16.23
CA GLY A 75 22.52 2.02 16.66
C GLY A 75 22.01 3.39 17.11
N ILE A 76 20.80 3.78 16.71
CA ILE A 76 20.22 5.10 17.02
C ILE A 76 19.14 5.07 18.10
N CYS A 77 18.56 3.91 18.36
CA CYS A 77 17.55 3.73 19.41
C CYS A 77 18.21 3.56 20.78
N GLU A 78 17.54 4.02 21.83
CA GLU A 78 17.99 3.91 23.24
C GLU A 78 18.18 2.44 23.68
N SER A 79 17.50 1.50 23.05
CA SER A 79 17.60 0.07 23.35
C SER A 79 17.21 -0.78 22.14
N GLN A 80 17.67 -2.04 22.12
CA GLN A 80 17.25 -3.02 21.14
C GLN A 80 15.72 -3.27 21.18
N ALA A 81 15.11 -3.19 22.36
CA ALA A 81 13.68 -3.34 22.51
C ALA A 81 12.91 -2.19 21.84
N ALA A 82 13.44 -0.96 21.91
CA ALA A 82 12.86 0.19 21.21
C ALA A 82 12.95 0.01 19.68
N ALA A 83 14.10 -0.40 19.15
CA ALA A 83 14.28 -0.68 17.73
C ALA A 83 13.31 -1.77 17.25
N LYS A 84 13.17 -2.88 17.97
CA LYS A 84 12.23 -3.96 17.65
C LYS A 84 10.78 -3.47 17.62
N ARG A 85 10.35 -2.60 18.54
CA ARG A 85 9.00 -2.04 18.55
C ARG A 85 8.73 -1.19 17.31
N ILE A 86 9.70 -0.35 16.93
CA ILE A 86 9.57 0.45 15.68
C ILE A 86 9.47 -0.46 14.46
N LEU A 87 10.33 -1.47 14.35
CA LEU A 87 10.30 -2.44 13.25
C LEU A 87 8.96 -3.18 13.18
N SER A 88 8.43 -3.60 14.32
CA SER A 88 7.10 -4.25 14.37
C SER A 88 5.98 -3.30 13.93
N LEU A 89 6.04 -2.03 14.31
CA LEU A 89 5.06 -1.03 13.90
C LEU A 89 5.10 -0.77 12.39
N VAL A 90 6.31 -0.61 11.84
CA VAL A 90 6.52 -0.31 10.42
C VAL A 90 6.13 -1.49 9.53
N ALA A 91 6.27 -2.72 10.02
CA ALA A 91 5.83 -3.92 9.33
C ALA A 91 4.29 -4.03 9.22
N LEU A 92 3.55 -3.28 10.04
CA LEU A 92 2.09 -3.27 10.02
C LEU A 92 1.57 -2.21 9.04
N ARG A 93 0.68 -2.64 8.15
CA ARG A 93 0.08 -1.78 7.12
C ARG A 93 -0.76 -0.64 7.70
N GLU A 94 -1.69 -0.96 8.60
CA GLU A 94 -2.67 0.00 9.12
C GLU A 94 -2.03 1.21 9.84
N PRO A 95 -1.04 1.03 10.74
CA PRO A 95 -0.33 2.14 11.33
C PRO A 95 0.36 3.02 10.29
N MET A 96 0.99 2.44 9.27
CA MET A 96 1.69 3.18 8.22
C MET A 96 0.73 3.98 7.36
N ILE A 97 -0.43 3.42 6.99
CA ILE A 97 -1.49 4.15 6.29
C ILE A 97 -2.00 5.31 7.14
N THR A 98 -2.23 5.09 8.43
CA THR A 98 -2.71 6.12 9.36
C THR A 98 -1.71 7.27 9.47
N LEU A 99 -0.42 6.96 9.58
CA LEU A 99 0.65 7.96 9.64
C LEU A 99 0.75 8.75 8.32
N THR A 100 0.71 8.07 7.18
CA THR A 100 0.85 8.71 5.87
C THR A 100 -0.36 9.52 5.45
N LYS A 101 -1.56 9.22 5.95
CA LYS A 101 -2.77 10.02 5.73
C LYS A 101 -2.77 11.38 6.45
N ARG A 102 -1.89 11.58 7.44
CA ARG A 102 -1.77 12.86 8.17
C ARG A 102 -1.09 13.97 7.36
N PHE A 103 -0.53 13.65 6.21
CA PHE A 103 0.09 14.64 5.33
C PHE A 103 -0.89 15.11 4.26
N ASP A 104 -1.26 16.38 4.29
CA ASP A 104 -2.12 16.99 3.25
C ASP A 104 -1.34 17.30 1.96
N GLY A 105 -0.01 17.43 2.05
CA GLY A 105 0.88 17.72 0.93
C GLY A 105 1.63 16.49 0.39
N ASN A 106 2.57 16.78 -0.52
CA ASN A 106 3.46 15.76 -1.09
C ASN A 106 4.56 15.33 -0.13
N ILE A 107 4.96 16.18 0.81
CA ILE A 107 5.94 15.90 1.85
C ILE A 107 5.43 16.37 3.20
N GLY A 108 5.76 15.65 4.25
CA GLY A 108 5.38 15.99 5.61
C GLY A 108 6.26 15.34 6.65
N THR A 109 6.17 15.86 7.87
CA THR A 109 6.91 15.38 9.05
C THR A 109 5.92 15.10 10.18
N VAL A 110 6.02 13.90 10.77
CA VAL A 110 5.28 13.53 11.98
C VAL A 110 6.28 13.32 13.11
N PHE A 111 6.18 14.15 14.12
CA PHE A 111 6.90 13.93 15.37
C PHE A 111 6.25 12.78 16.14
N GLY A 112 7.06 11.91 16.72
CA GLY A 112 6.56 10.70 17.36
C GLY A 112 5.57 10.96 18.48
N ARG A 113 5.71 12.06 19.23
CA ARG A 113 4.72 12.49 20.24
C ARG A 113 3.35 12.74 19.67
N ASP A 114 3.28 13.24 18.43
CA ASP A 114 2.05 13.59 17.72
C ASP A 114 1.55 12.43 16.84
N SER A 115 2.33 11.35 16.75
CA SER A 115 2.03 10.20 15.89
C SER A 115 0.84 9.37 16.38
N GLY A 116 0.55 9.39 17.68
CA GLY A 116 -0.39 8.48 18.33
C GLY A 116 0.16 7.08 18.59
N PHE A 117 1.43 6.83 18.24
CA PHE A 117 2.11 5.54 18.44
C PHE A 117 3.27 5.71 19.41
N ARG A 118 3.20 5.02 20.57
CA ARG A 118 4.24 5.07 21.62
C ARG A 118 5.61 4.60 21.11
N GLU A 119 5.60 3.70 20.14
CA GLU A 119 6.80 3.14 19.52
C GLU A 119 7.64 4.22 18.83
N LEU A 120 7.02 5.31 18.39
CA LEU A 120 7.67 6.43 17.71
C LEU A 120 7.98 7.62 18.62
N GLU A 121 7.63 7.61 19.90
CA GLU A 121 7.67 8.77 20.80
C GLU A 121 8.97 9.57 20.75
N ASN A 122 10.12 8.88 20.69
CA ASN A 122 11.45 9.49 20.62
C ASN A 122 12.00 9.62 19.20
N ASN A 123 11.16 9.38 18.19
CA ASN A 123 11.54 9.37 16.79
C ASN A 123 10.66 10.32 15.98
N THR A 124 11.12 10.66 14.81
CA THR A 124 10.37 11.46 13.84
C THR A 124 10.31 10.71 12.53
N MET A 125 9.15 10.74 11.89
CA MET A 125 8.96 10.25 10.53
C MET A 125 8.86 11.42 9.56
N ILE A 126 9.67 11.40 8.51
CA ILE A 126 9.58 12.28 7.35
C ILE A 126 9.09 11.40 6.20
N ALA A 127 8.05 11.86 5.50
CA ALA A 127 7.47 11.09 4.42
C ALA A 127 7.19 11.97 3.20
N ALA A 128 7.43 11.42 2.01
CA ALA A 128 7.10 12.06 0.75
C ALA A 128 6.33 11.08 -0.15
N LYS A 129 5.28 11.59 -0.80
CA LYS A 129 4.48 10.84 -1.75
C LYS A 129 5.18 10.80 -3.11
N TYR A 130 5.12 9.65 -3.78
CA TYR A 130 5.55 9.53 -5.17
C TYR A 130 4.42 8.97 -6.03
N TYR A 131 4.46 9.30 -7.31
CA TYR A 131 3.37 9.07 -8.25
C TYR A 131 3.87 8.27 -9.46
N GLY A 132 2.97 7.79 -10.29
CA GLY A 132 3.26 7.24 -11.60
C GLY A 132 2.18 7.70 -12.55
N SER A 133 2.54 8.42 -13.61
CA SER A 133 1.62 9.27 -14.34
C SER A 133 0.89 10.16 -13.32
N ASP A 134 -0.39 10.37 -13.40
CA ASP A 134 -1.13 11.22 -12.45
C ASP A 134 -1.66 10.47 -11.21
N ARG A 135 -1.15 9.27 -10.93
CA ARG A 135 -1.67 8.42 -9.86
C ARG A 135 -0.68 8.24 -8.72
N PHE A 136 -1.20 8.31 -7.49
CA PHE A 136 -0.46 7.94 -6.29
C PHE A 136 0.04 6.49 -6.39
N LYS A 137 1.33 6.26 -6.18
CA LYS A 137 1.96 4.95 -6.19
C LYS A 137 2.41 4.51 -4.80
N GLY A 138 2.91 5.44 -4.00
CA GLY A 138 3.36 5.09 -2.66
C GLY A 138 3.94 6.26 -1.90
N THR A 139 4.48 5.95 -0.73
CA THR A 139 5.11 6.92 0.16
C THR A 139 6.50 6.44 0.54
N LEU A 140 7.49 7.29 0.32
CA LEU A 140 8.83 7.12 0.83
C LEU A 140 8.89 7.68 2.24
N CYS A 141 9.33 6.89 3.23
CA CYS A 141 9.44 7.33 4.60
C CYS A 141 10.86 7.16 5.12
N VAL A 142 11.30 8.12 5.93
CA VAL A 142 12.51 8.04 6.74
C VAL A 142 12.13 8.18 8.20
N ILE A 143 12.56 7.24 9.04
CA ILE A 143 12.36 7.27 10.48
C ILE A 143 13.71 7.42 11.15
N GLY A 144 13.83 8.39 12.02
CA GLY A 144 15.07 8.68 12.75
C GLY A 144 14.79 9.35 14.10
N PRO A 145 15.84 9.64 14.89
CA PRO A 145 15.69 10.29 16.19
C PRO A 145 15.11 11.71 16.02
N ASN A 146 14.46 12.22 17.07
CA ASN A 146 13.91 13.58 17.06
C ASN A 146 14.96 14.66 16.79
N ARG A 147 16.24 14.36 17.05
CA ARG A 147 17.38 15.25 16.75
C ARG A 147 18.12 14.76 15.52
N MET A 148 17.63 15.13 14.35
CA MET A 148 18.27 14.85 13.07
C MET A 148 18.44 16.13 12.24
N SER A 149 19.31 16.08 11.23
CA SER A 149 19.57 17.23 10.34
C SER A 149 18.43 17.41 9.34
N TYR A 150 17.29 17.94 9.78
CA TYR A 150 16.09 18.13 8.96
C TYR A 150 16.36 18.87 7.65
N GLY A 151 17.22 19.93 7.71
CA GLY A 151 17.59 20.72 6.53
C GLY A 151 18.29 19.93 5.43
N GLN A 152 18.85 18.75 5.74
CA GLN A 152 19.45 17.86 4.76
C GLN A 152 18.54 16.71 4.39
N ILE A 153 17.82 16.16 5.38
CA ILE A 153 17.00 14.95 5.17
C ILE A 153 15.73 15.28 4.39
N ILE A 154 15.04 16.38 4.71
CA ILE A 154 13.80 16.76 4.01
C ILE A 154 14.04 16.93 2.50
N PRO A 155 15.00 17.74 2.04
CA PRO A 155 15.28 17.86 0.61
C PRO A 155 15.72 16.53 -0.04
N SER A 156 16.46 15.68 0.70
CA SER A 156 16.88 14.37 0.17
C SER A 156 15.70 13.43 -0.03
N VAL A 157 14.74 13.40 0.91
CA VAL A 157 13.51 12.59 0.81
C VAL A 157 12.64 13.11 -0.34
N GLU A 158 12.47 14.43 -0.43
CA GLU A 158 11.72 15.07 -1.50
C GLU A 158 12.32 14.78 -2.88
N TYR A 159 13.61 14.97 -3.04
CA TYR A 159 14.32 14.68 -4.29
C TYR A 159 14.18 13.19 -4.68
N THR A 160 14.32 12.28 -3.70
CA THR A 160 14.18 10.84 -3.97
C THR A 160 12.77 10.50 -4.41
N ALA A 161 11.74 11.08 -3.79
CA ALA A 161 10.35 10.87 -4.19
C ALA A 161 10.04 11.42 -5.59
N LEU A 162 10.63 12.56 -5.96
CA LEU A 162 10.56 13.09 -7.32
C LEU A 162 11.20 12.14 -8.33
N ARG A 163 12.40 11.64 -8.05
CA ARG A 163 13.09 10.67 -8.92
C ARG A 163 12.30 9.36 -9.06
N LEU A 164 11.70 8.88 -7.99
CA LEU A 164 10.79 7.73 -8.06
C LEU A 164 9.58 8.01 -8.95
N THR A 165 9.01 9.20 -8.86
CA THR A 165 7.90 9.62 -9.73
C THR A 165 8.29 9.60 -11.21
N GLU A 166 9.46 10.13 -11.56
CA GLU A 166 9.98 10.11 -12.92
C GLU A 166 10.15 8.67 -13.44
N ILE A 167 10.87 7.83 -12.68
CA ILE A 167 11.12 6.43 -13.04
C ILE A 167 9.80 5.65 -13.20
N MET A 168 8.84 5.84 -12.29
CA MET A 168 7.54 5.15 -12.36
C MET A 168 6.71 5.62 -13.55
N THR A 169 6.83 6.89 -13.94
CA THR A 169 6.13 7.44 -15.11
C THR A 169 6.73 6.91 -16.41
N GLU A 170 8.07 6.84 -16.50
CA GLU A 170 8.77 6.25 -17.64
C GLU A 170 8.44 4.78 -17.81
N ALA A 171 8.56 3.97 -16.76
CA ALA A 171 8.25 2.55 -16.78
C ALA A 171 6.79 2.25 -17.17
N GLN A 172 5.88 3.17 -16.91
CA GLN A 172 4.48 3.01 -17.29
C GLN A 172 4.25 3.26 -18.77
N LYS A 173 4.97 4.20 -19.37
CA LYS A 173 4.92 4.46 -20.82
C LYS A 173 5.46 3.29 -21.63
N ASP A 174 6.56 2.68 -21.16
CA ASP A 174 7.16 1.51 -21.81
C ASP A 174 6.27 0.24 -21.74
N MET A 175 5.24 0.23 -20.89
CA MET A 175 4.28 -0.87 -20.79
C MET A 175 3.00 -0.65 -21.62
N GLU A 176 2.78 0.59 -22.09
CA GLU A 176 1.62 0.98 -22.92
C GLU A 176 1.93 0.99 -24.43
N ASP A 177 3.23 0.96 -24.78
CA ASP A 177 3.75 0.81 -26.16
C ASP A 177 4.02 -0.69 -26.49
#